data_2298e6863c4c46170481d710cda88c4f
#
_entry.id   2298e6863c4c46170481d710cda88c4f
#
_cell.length_a   1.000
_cell.length_b   1.000
_cell.length_c   1.000
_cell.angle_alpha   90.00
_cell.angle_beta   90.00
_cell.angle_gamma   90.00
#
_symmetry.space_group_name_H-M   'P 1'
#
loop_
_entity.id
_entity.type
_entity.pdbx_description
1 polymer ?
#
loop_
_entity_poly.entity_id
_entity_poly.type
_entity_poly.pdbx_seq_one_letter_code
_entity_poly.pdbx_strand_id
1 'polypeptide(L)'
;MALETSTPREHVVHLRYRNREVTTADLAFLKEKCASTATRREVAKAVCDAWGWRQANGAWSVYACTDLLLRLEERGLVKLPPPSARRTGDRRAFADLPLPPDLIPLVGLDVRDPDADLDTLSVRPIASEERLGWRLYMDRYHYLGDRTIVGEHLLYAAFVDGELVALLGWASAALRAPLRDKYIGWDEAMKRRRLHLVVNNVRFLILPWVRVRHLASKILAANLRRLSADWQAVWKHPVVLAETFVDTTRFRGTCYRAANWSYLGETAGRSKRGNQYLHGGTIKALYTYPLRRHATRLLREMT
;
A
#
# COMPACT_ATOMS: atom_id res chain seq x y z
N MET A 1 7.87 -58.20 -26.91
CA MET A 1 8.63 -57.09 -26.30
C MET A 1 7.80 -55.84 -26.54
N ALA A 2 6.97 -55.46 -25.54
CA ALA A 2 6.15 -54.27 -25.60
C ALA A 2 6.97 -53.11 -24.98
N LEU A 3 7.17 -52.08 -25.78
CA LEU A 3 7.77 -50.82 -25.31
C LEU A 3 6.69 -50.05 -24.54
N GLU A 4 6.81 -50.03 -23.22
CA GLU A 4 6.07 -49.12 -22.37
C GLU A 4 6.58 -47.70 -22.63
N THR A 5 5.73 -46.90 -23.31
CA THR A 5 5.92 -45.47 -23.41
C THR A 5 5.51 -44.81 -22.09
N SER A 6 6.49 -44.52 -21.26
CA SER A 6 6.35 -43.71 -20.05
C SER A 6 5.98 -42.30 -20.43
N THR A 7 4.70 -41.95 -20.26
CA THR A 7 4.20 -40.57 -20.39
C THR A 7 4.76 -39.72 -19.27
N PRO A 8 5.29 -38.53 -19.54
CA PRO A 8 5.90 -37.71 -18.51
C PRO A 8 4.81 -37.13 -17.58
N ARG A 9 4.78 -37.61 -16.33
CA ARG A 9 3.93 -37.09 -15.22
C ARG A 9 4.32 -35.68 -14.74
N GLU A 10 5.23 -34.99 -15.42
CA GLU A 10 5.86 -33.74 -14.94
C GLU A 10 5.11 -32.45 -15.26
N HIS A 11 4.10 -32.47 -16.10
CA HIS A 11 3.43 -31.25 -16.60
C HIS A 11 1.98 -31.02 -16.15
N VAL A 12 1.55 -31.60 -15.04
CA VAL A 12 0.21 -31.31 -14.52
C VAL A 12 0.23 -29.93 -13.82
N VAL A 13 -0.58 -29.00 -14.32
CA VAL A 13 -0.77 -27.66 -13.74
C VAL A 13 -1.78 -27.76 -12.61
N HIS A 14 -1.36 -27.53 -11.37
CA HIS A 14 -2.19 -27.59 -10.17
C HIS A 14 -2.86 -26.26 -9.82
N LEU A 15 -2.21 -25.15 -10.19
CA LEU A 15 -2.72 -23.79 -9.94
C LEU A 15 -2.15 -22.81 -10.95
N ARG A 16 -3.01 -21.91 -11.45
CA ARG A 16 -2.59 -20.70 -12.16
C ARG A 16 -2.69 -19.52 -11.22
N TYR A 17 -1.57 -18.86 -10.98
CA TYR A 17 -1.51 -17.69 -10.12
C TYR A 17 -0.80 -16.54 -10.85
N ARG A 18 -1.55 -15.45 -11.09
CA ARG A 18 -1.11 -14.35 -11.94
C ARG A 18 -0.70 -14.87 -13.33
N ASN A 19 0.56 -14.74 -13.74
CA ASN A 19 1.07 -15.21 -15.03
C ASN A 19 1.90 -16.51 -14.90
N ARG A 20 1.83 -17.18 -13.75
CA ARG A 20 2.61 -18.40 -13.49
C ARG A 20 1.67 -19.59 -13.32
N GLU A 21 2.03 -20.66 -13.99
CA GLU A 21 1.49 -22.00 -13.75
C GLU A 21 2.36 -22.69 -12.69
N VAL A 22 1.72 -23.35 -11.75
CA VAL A 22 2.36 -24.15 -10.72
C VAL A 22 2.20 -25.61 -11.11
N THR A 23 3.29 -26.23 -11.51
CA THR A 23 3.34 -27.61 -12.00
C THR A 23 3.64 -28.60 -10.87
N THR A 24 3.62 -29.89 -11.17
CA THR A 24 4.03 -30.96 -10.23
C THR A 24 5.48 -30.78 -9.78
N ALA A 25 6.38 -30.39 -10.70
CA ALA A 25 7.78 -30.12 -10.37
C ALA A 25 7.92 -28.91 -9.44
N ASP A 26 7.15 -27.84 -9.70
CA ASP A 26 7.10 -26.69 -8.79
C ASP A 26 6.61 -27.07 -7.39
N LEU A 27 5.60 -27.95 -7.29
CA LEU A 27 5.10 -28.42 -5.99
C LEU A 27 6.16 -29.24 -5.23
N ALA A 28 6.93 -30.09 -5.91
CA ALA A 28 8.02 -30.85 -5.29
C ALA A 28 9.07 -29.89 -4.70
N PHE A 29 9.51 -28.91 -5.48
CA PHE A 29 10.43 -27.85 -5.05
C PHE A 29 9.87 -27.05 -3.84
N LEU A 30 8.60 -26.65 -3.91
CA LEU A 30 7.96 -25.90 -2.82
C LEU A 30 7.87 -26.71 -1.54
N LYS A 31 7.55 -28.01 -1.62
CA LYS A 31 7.52 -28.92 -0.45
C LYS A 31 8.89 -29.03 0.20
N GLU A 32 9.94 -29.19 -0.60
CA GLU A 32 11.34 -29.22 -0.11
C GLU A 32 11.67 -27.92 0.64
N LYS A 33 11.40 -26.76 0.03
CA LYS A 33 11.68 -25.46 0.67
C LYS A 33 10.87 -25.25 1.94
N CYS A 34 9.62 -25.68 1.96
CA CYS A 34 8.78 -25.61 3.19
C CYS A 34 9.32 -26.51 4.32
N ALA A 35 9.91 -27.65 3.99
CA ALA A 35 10.47 -28.57 4.98
C ALA A 35 11.84 -28.10 5.53
N SER A 36 12.64 -27.44 4.69
CA SER A 36 14.02 -27.03 5.01
C SER A 36 14.13 -25.61 5.61
N THR A 37 13.04 -24.84 5.68
CA THR A 37 13.08 -23.41 6.04
C THR A 37 12.20 -23.12 7.27
N ALA A 38 12.75 -22.33 8.22
CA ALA A 38 12.09 -22.09 9.51
C ALA A 38 10.87 -21.16 9.43
N THR A 39 10.82 -20.21 8.50
CA THR A 39 9.77 -19.19 8.42
C THR A 39 9.14 -19.09 7.03
N ARG A 40 7.82 -18.77 7.00
CA ARG A 40 7.09 -18.53 5.74
C ARG A 40 7.71 -17.42 4.88
N ARG A 41 8.35 -16.44 5.50
CA ARG A 41 9.02 -15.33 4.78
C ARG A 41 10.29 -15.79 4.09
N GLU A 42 11.07 -16.65 4.72
CA GLU A 42 12.27 -17.23 4.15
C GLU A 42 11.92 -18.19 3.01
N VAL A 43 10.90 -19.04 3.17
CA VAL A 43 10.36 -19.84 2.06
C VAL A 43 10.02 -18.94 0.87
N ALA A 44 9.25 -17.87 1.09
CA ALA A 44 8.87 -16.96 0.02
C ALA A 44 10.07 -16.27 -0.65
N LYS A 45 11.11 -15.91 0.11
CA LYS A 45 12.36 -15.37 -0.46
C LYS A 45 13.09 -16.38 -1.32
N ALA A 46 13.29 -17.61 -0.82
CA ALA A 46 13.95 -18.67 -1.55
C ALA A 46 13.22 -19.02 -2.87
N VAL A 47 11.90 -19.05 -2.82
CA VAL A 47 11.05 -19.26 -4.01
C VAL A 47 11.15 -18.09 -4.98
N CYS A 48 11.12 -16.84 -4.50
CA CYS A 48 11.30 -15.67 -5.36
C CYS A 48 12.67 -15.68 -6.04
N ASP A 49 13.70 -16.08 -5.34
CA ASP A 49 15.06 -16.20 -5.87
C ASP A 49 15.14 -17.24 -6.98
N ALA A 50 14.74 -18.47 -6.69
CA ALA A 50 14.75 -19.58 -7.64
C ALA A 50 13.90 -19.33 -8.89
N TRP A 51 12.80 -18.59 -8.73
CA TRP A 51 11.87 -18.30 -9.83
C TRP A 51 12.14 -16.97 -10.54
N GLY A 52 13.15 -16.21 -10.11
CA GLY A 52 13.43 -14.86 -10.62
C GLY A 52 12.27 -13.88 -10.41
N TRP A 53 11.45 -14.09 -9.37
CA TRP A 53 10.20 -13.35 -9.18
C TRP A 53 10.45 -12.02 -8.49
N ARG A 54 10.63 -10.98 -9.31
CA ARG A 54 10.99 -9.63 -8.86
C ARG A 54 9.85 -8.63 -9.09
N GLN A 55 9.88 -7.57 -8.32
CA GLN A 55 9.09 -6.35 -8.50
C GLN A 55 9.75 -5.45 -9.56
N ALA A 56 9.05 -4.41 -10.01
CA ALA A 56 9.59 -3.46 -11.00
C ALA A 56 10.86 -2.74 -10.50
N ASN A 57 11.02 -2.56 -9.18
CA ASN A 57 12.20 -1.99 -8.54
C ASN A 57 13.35 -2.98 -8.32
N GLY A 58 13.25 -4.19 -8.87
CA GLY A 58 14.26 -5.24 -8.72
C GLY A 58 14.18 -6.05 -7.41
N ALA A 59 13.41 -5.62 -6.42
CA ALA A 59 13.23 -6.35 -5.17
C ALA A 59 12.43 -7.65 -5.35
N TRP A 60 12.64 -8.63 -4.46
CA TRP A 60 11.88 -9.88 -4.49
C TRP A 60 10.38 -9.66 -4.27
N SER A 61 9.52 -10.31 -5.05
CA SER A 61 8.06 -10.28 -4.92
C SER A 61 7.53 -11.11 -3.73
N VAL A 62 8.16 -10.99 -2.56
CA VAL A 62 7.91 -11.84 -1.38
C VAL A 62 6.43 -11.86 -0.98
N TYR A 63 5.74 -10.73 -1.07
CA TYR A 63 4.32 -10.65 -0.72
C TYR A 63 3.44 -11.47 -1.68
N ALA A 64 3.68 -11.35 -2.99
CA ALA A 64 2.94 -12.12 -3.99
C ALA A 64 3.24 -13.62 -3.85
N CYS A 65 4.48 -13.98 -3.57
CA CYS A 65 4.87 -15.37 -3.31
C CYS A 65 4.19 -15.91 -2.04
N THR A 66 4.15 -15.13 -0.95
CA THR A 66 3.44 -15.53 0.27
C THR A 66 1.94 -15.76 0.02
N ASP A 67 1.27 -14.89 -0.77
CA ASP A 67 -0.13 -15.10 -1.15
C ASP A 67 -0.32 -16.40 -1.97
N LEU A 68 0.58 -16.69 -2.90
CA LEU A 68 0.57 -17.98 -3.63
C LEU A 68 0.72 -19.17 -2.68
N LEU A 69 1.71 -19.14 -1.79
CA LEU A 69 1.99 -20.21 -0.84
C LEU A 69 0.79 -20.49 0.07
N LEU A 70 0.14 -19.44 0.57
CA LEU A 70 -1.09 -19.59 1.37
C LEU A 70 -2.22 -20.25 0.57
N ARG A 71 -2.39 -19.92 -0.70
CA ARG A 71 -3.40 -20.57 -1.57
C ARG A 71 -3.11 -22.03 -1.84
N LEU A 72 -1.85 -22.41 -1.92
CA LEU A 72 -1.43 -23.81 -2.06
C LEU A 72 -1.65 -24.58 -0.75
N GLU A 73 -1.39 -23.97 0.41
CA GLU A 73 -1.70 -24.53 1.72
C GLU A 73 -3.20 -24.76 1.91
N GLU A 74 -4.05 -23.78 1.55
CA GLU A 74 -5.51 -23.91 1.60
C GLU A 74 -6.06 -25.06 0.74
N ARG A 75 -5.35 -25.40 -0.33
CA ARG A 75 -5.69 -26.53 -1.22
C ARG A 75 -5.06 -27.85 -0.80
N GLY A 76 -4.35 -27.87 0.32
CA GLY A 76 -3.64 -29.06 0.81
C GLY A 76 -2.46 -29.49 -0.06
N LEU A 77 -1.99 -28.65 -0.98
CA LEU A 77 -0.91 -28.98 -1.91
C LEU A 77 0.49 -28.82 -1.28
N VAL A 78 0.65 -27.94 -0.31
CA VAL A 78 1.87 -27.73 0.48
C VAL A 78 1.53 -27.53 1.94
N LYS A 79 2.47 -27.82 2.85
CA LYS A 79 2.39 -27.53 4.28
C LYS A 79 3.43 -26.47 4.61
N LEU A 80 3.00 -25.26 4.94
CA LEU A 80 3.89 -24.17 5.29
C LEU A 80 4.44 -24.29 6.71
N PRO A 81 5.61 -23.71 7.01
CA PRO A 81 6.04 -23.49 8.39
C PRO A 81 4.97 -22.77 9.21
N PRO A 82 4.95 -22.95 10.53
CA PRO A 82 3.98 -22.25 11.38
C PRO A 82 4.08 -20.73 11.12
N PRO A 83 2.95 -20.00 11.14
CA PRO A 83 3.01 -18.55 11.06
C PRO A 83 3.89 -18.05 12.20
N SER A 84 4.84 -17.16 11.89
CA SER A 84 5.60 -16.46 12.94
C SER A 84 4.59 -15.86 13.91
N ALA A 85 4.81 -16.09 15.20
CA ALA A 85 3.93 -15.54 16.24
C ALA A 85 3.71 -14.06 15.93
N ARG A 86 2.47 -13.68 15.62
CA ARG A 86 2.13 -12.26 15.57
C ARG A 86 2.50 -11.72 16.93
N ARG A 87 3.38 -10.74 16.98
CA ARG A 87 3.55 -9.91 18.16
C ARG A 87 2.21 -9.21 18.42
N THR A 88 1.25 -9.95 18.98
CA THR A 88 -0.06 -9.43 19.41
C THR A 88 0.09 -8.46 20.58
N GLY A 89 1.28 -8.40 21.19
CA GLY A 89 1.63 -7.46 22.24
C GLY A 89 1.77 -6.00 21.80
N ASP A 90 2.08 -5.74 20.51
CA ASP A 90 2.42 -4.38 20.07
C ASP A 90 1.23 -3.41 19.99
N ARG A 91 -0.02 -3.88 19.88
CA ARG A 91 -1.16 -2.95 19.74
C ARG A 91 -1.56 -2.29 21.05
N ARG A 92 -1.49 -3.00 22.19
CA ARG A 92 -1.72 -2.39 23.52
C ARG A 92 -0.51 -1.59 23.99
N ALA A 93 0.70 -2.06 23.66
CA ALA A 93 1.93 -1.38 24.03
C ALA A 93 2.08 0.03 23.38
N PHE A 94 1.55 0.25 22.16
CA PHE A 94 1.62 1.56 21.52
C PHE A 94 0.63 2.57 22.09
N ALA A 95 -0.58 2.15 22.46
CA ALA A 95 -1.60 3.07 23.00
C ALA A 95 -1.17 3.71 24.33
N ASP A 96 -0.34 3.01 25.11
CA ASP A 96 0.06 3.40 26.45
C ASP A 96 1.47 4.03 26.49
N LEU A 97 2.24 4.01 25.37
CA LEU A 97 3.53 4.67 25.31
C LEU A 97 3.37 6.18 25.37
N PRO A 98 4.12 6.88 26.24
CA PRO A 98 4.17 8.32 26.17
C PRO A 98 4.70 8.75 24.81
N LEU A 99 4.14 9.83 24.26
CA LEU A 99 4.74 10.45 23.07
C LEU A 99 6.14 10.93 23.45
N PRO A 100 7.16 10.69 22.61
CA PRO A 100 8.48 11.25 22.83
C PRO A 100 8.38 12.76 23.06
N PRO A 101 9.14 13.34 24.04
CA PRO A 101 9.02 14.76 24.40
C PRO A 101 9.24 15.71 23.21
N ASP A 102 10.11 15.34 22.29
CA ASP A 102 10.42 16.04 21.04
C ASP A 102 9.32 15.93 19.98
N LEU A 103 8.36 15.00 20.17
CA LEU A 103 7.19 14.80 19.31
C LEU A 103 5.89 15.25 20.00
N ILE A 104 5.95 15.68 21.25
CA ILE A 104 4.82 16.36 21.89
C ILE A 104 4.85 17.79 21.34
N PRO A 105 3.82 18.22 20.57
CA PRO A 105 3.73 19.62 20.23
C PRO A 105 3.77 20.39 21.53
N LEU A 106 4.66 21.35 21.64
CA LEU A 106 4.69 22.25 22.79
C LEU A 106 3.27 22.74 23.02
N VAL A 107 2.70 22.38 24.18
CA VAL A 107 1.39 22.82 24.62
C VAL A 107 1.47 24.35 24.71
N GLY A 108 0.98 25.04 23.69
CA GLY A 108 1.07 26.50 23.60
C GLY A 108 0.97 27.05 22.18
N LEU A 109 1.28 26.27 21.16
CA LEU A 109 1.05 26.68 19.79
C LEU A 109 -0.35 26.25 19.39
N ASP A 110 -1.28 27.13 19.69
CA ASP A 110 -2.63 27.07 19.21
C ASP A 110 -2.61 27.40 17.70
N VAL A 111 -2.25 26.40 16.85
CA VAL A 111 -2.41 26.51 15.39
C VAL A 111 -3.91 26.54 15.08
N ARG A 112 -4.66 27.32 15.88
CA ARG A 112 -6.09 27.58 15.76
C ARG A 112 -6.37 28.88 15.03
N ASP A 113 -5.33 29.59 14.61
CA ASP A 113 -5.58 30.75 13.76
C ASP A 113 -6.12 30.27 12.41
N PRO A 114 -7.43 30.47 12.14
CA PRO A 114 -8.01 30.04 10.88
C PRO A 114 -7.39 30.76 9.68
N ASP A 115 -6.75 31.88 9.88
CA ASP A 115 -6.15 32.74 8.87
C ASP A 115 -4.59 32.73 8.93
N ALA A 116 -4.02 31.72 9.63
CA ALA A 116 -2.57 31.54 9.68
C ALA A 116 -1.94 31.54 8.28
N ASP A 117 -0.83 32.25 8.16
CA ASP A 117 -0.06 32.25 6.92
C ASP A 117 0.51 30.85 6.64
N LEU A 118 0.20 30.34 5.46
CA LEU A 118 0.67 29.04 4.99
C LEU A 118 1.89 29.13 4.06
N ASP A 119 2.55 30.28 3.98
CA ASP A 119 3.76 30.45 3.17
C ASP A 119 4.94 29.64 3.76
N THR A 120 4.95 29.42 5.08
CA THR A 120 5.92 28.56 5.76
C THR A 120 5.62 27.07 5.67
N LEU A 121 4.49 26.67 5.02
CA LEU A 121 4.11 25.28 4.90
C LEU A 121 5.19 24.46 4.18
N SER A 122 5.76 23.51 4.91
CA SER A 122 6.69 22.52 4.37
C SER A 122 6.14 21.11 4.52
N VAL A 123 6.40 20.27 3.52
CA VAL A 123 6.03 18.84 3.53
C VAL A 123 7.26 18.04 3.11
N ARG A 124 7.66 17.06 3.92
CA ARG A 124 8.83 16.23 3.62
C ARG A 124 8.62 14.77 4.00
N PRO A 125 9.36 13.82 3.38
CA PRO A 125 9.45 12.47 3.90
C PRO A 125 9.98 12.50 5.34
N ILE A 126 9.50 11.57 6.17
CA ILE A 126 10.03 11.40 7.52
C ILE A 126 11.39 10.70 7.48
N ALA A 127 12.27 11.05 8.42
CA ALA A 127 13.49 10.33 8.67
C ALA A 127 13.21 8.99 9.37
N SER A 128 14.21 8.10 9.42
CA SER A 128 14.07 6.77 10.05
C SER A 128 13.72 6.87 11.53
N GLU A 129 14.31 7.84 12.22
CA GLU A 129 14.15 8.12 13.63
C GLU A 129 12.74 8.60 13.98
N GLU A 130 12.11 9.34 13.07
CA GLU A 130 10.75 9.88 13.23
C GLU A 130 9.64 8.81 13.03
N ARG A 131 10.01 7.63 12.54
CA ARG A 131 9.04 6.56 12.19
C ARG A 131 8.23 6.11 13.41
N LEU A 132 8.83 6.00 14.57
CA LEU A 132 8.13 5.63 15.79
C LEU A 132 7.07 6.69 16.14
N GLY A 133 7.43 7.97 16.14
CA GLY A 133 6.51 9.07 16.40
C GLY A 133 5.35 9.11 15.41
N TRP A 134 5.64 8.98 14.12
CA TRP A 134 4.62 8.90 13.08
C TRP A 134 3.59 7.78 13.37
N ARG A 135 4.06 6.60 13.77
CA ARG A 135 3.21 5.46 14.11
C ARG A 135 2.36 5.73 15.35
N LEU A 136 2.95 6.31 16.40
CA LEU A 136 2.25 6.68 17.64
C LEU A 136 1.12 7.68 17.37
N TYR A 137 1.38 8.72 16.58
CA TYR A 137 0.35 9.68 16.19
C TYR A 137 -0.76 9.02 15.37
N MET A 138 -0.40 8.17 14.40
CA MET A 138 -1.40 7.44 13.60
C MET A 138 -2.24 6.50 14.46
N ASP A 139 -1.64 5.78 15.40
CA ASP A 139 -2.40 4.87 16.26
C ASP A 139 -3.37 5.63 17.17
N ARG A 140 -2.93 6.76 17.71
CA ARG A 140 -3.72 7.55 18.67
C ARG A 140 -4.80 8.38 18.03
N TYR A 141 -4.55 8.98 16.86
CA TYR A 141 -5.41 10.03 16.30
C TYR A 141 -6.04 9.69 14.96
N HIS A 142 -5.55 8.68 14.24
CA HIS A 142 -6.15 8.31 12.96
C HIS A 142 -7.14 7.16 13.13
N TYR A 143 -8.34 7.27 12.58
CA TYR A 143 -9.43 6.30 12.74
C TYR A 143 -9.09 4.85 12.33
N LEU A 144 -8.12 4.64 11.47
CA LEU A 144 -7.60 3.31 11.10
C LEU A 144 -6.48 2.80 12.02
N GLY A 145 -5.95 3.67 12.88
CA GLY A 145 -4.78 3.36 13.71
C GLY A 145 -3.51 3.07 12.90
N ASP A 146 -2.47 2.60 13.60
CA ASP A 146 -1.21 2.16 13.01
C ASP A 146 -1.33 0.74 12.45
N ARG A 147 -2.06 0.58 11.35
CA ARG A 147 -2.09 -0.69 10.62
C ARG A 147 -0.90 -0.73 9.67
N THR A 148 -0.24 -1.88 9.61
CA THR A 148 0.88 -2.11 8.69
C THR A 148 0.52 -1.71 7.27
N ILE A 149 1.29 -0.79 6.72
CA ILE A 149 1.23 -0.43 5.31
C ILE A 149 2.05 -1.47 4.53
N VAL A 150 1.42 -2.12 3.58
CA VAL A 150 2.01 -3.24 2.82
C VAL A 150 2.53 -2.75 1.48
N GLY A 151 3.68 -3.26 1.07
CA GLY A 151 4.32 -2.94 -0.20
C GLY A 151 5.19 -1.68 -0.12
N GLU A 152 5.48 -1.12 -1.28
CA GLU A 152 6.20 0.14 -1.40
C GLU A 152 5.39 1.26 -0.76
N HIS A 153 6.01 2.05 0.08
CA HIS A 153 5.34 3.15 0.78
C HIS A 153 6.30 4.27 1.17
N LEU A 154 5.76 5.47 1.27
CA LEU A 154 6.43 6.65 1.80
C LEU A 154 5.55 7.30 2.86
N LEU A 155 6.19 7.75 3.93
CA LEU A 155 5.56 8.45 5.04
C LEU A 155 6.05 9.90 5.05
N TYR A 156 5.14 10.83 5.30
CA TYR A 156 5.44 12.27 5.28
C TYR A 156 4.96 12.94 6.54
N ALA A 157 5.63 14.04 6.87
CA ALA A 157 5.21 15.00 7.85
C ALA A 157 5.07 16.38 7.20
N ALA A 158 4.08 17.15 7.64
CA ALA A 158 3.83 18.52 7.22
C ALA A 158 3.99 19.46 8.43
N PHE A 159 4.63 20.61 8.18
CA PHE A 159 4.95 21.60 9.19
C PHE A 159 4.49 22.98 8.72
N VAL A 160 4.05 23.81 9.68
CA VAL A 160 3.83 25.25 9.50
C VAL A 160 4.61 25.95 10.61
N ASP A 161 5.42 26.94 10.28
CA ASP A 161 6.33 27.61 11.22
C ASP A 161 7.23 26.65 12.03
N GLY A 162 7.62 25.53 11.40
CA GLY A 162 8.41 24.48 12.06
C GLY A 162 7.60 23.50 12.91
N GLU A 163 6.32 23.76 13.14
CA GLU A 163 5.45 22.93 13.96
C GLU A 163 4.76 21.83 13.16
N LEU A 164 4.74 20.61 13.70
CA LEU A 164 4.08 19.48 13.10
C LEU A 164 2.57 19.67 13.07
N VAL A 165 1.98 19.74 11.87
CA VAL A 165 0.54 19.96 11.69
C VAL A 165 -0.19 18.77 11.08
N ALA A 166 0.50 17.92 10.31
CA ALA A 166 -0.14 16.76 9.69
C ALA A 166 0.84 15.65 9.34
N LEU A 167 0.29 14.45 9.15
CA LEU A 167 0.99 13.26 8.71
C LEU A 167 0.29 12.62 7.52
N LEU A 168 1.07 12.14 6.55
CA LEU A 168 0.54 11.44 5.38
C LEU A 168 1.26 10.10 5.19
N GLY A 169 0.55 9.15 4.59
CA GLY A 169 1.10 7.86 4.18
C GLY A 169 0.64 7.51 2.78
N TRP A 170 1.59 7.17 1.94
CA TRP A 170 1.37 6.71 0.58
C TRP A 170 1.85 5.27 0.44
N ALA A 171 1.13 4.48 -0.34
CA ALA A 171 1.46 3.08 -0.57
C ALA A 171 1.18 2.67 -2.01
N SER A 172 1.66 1.49 -2.41
CA SER A 172 1.28 0.87 -3.68
C SER A 172 -0.24 0.83 -3.85
N ALA A 173 -0.71 1.03 -5.07
CA ALA A 173 -2.12 1.06 -5.41
C ALA A 173 -2.86 -0.25 -5.08
N ALA A 174 -4.15 -0.15 -4.82
CA ALA A 174 -5.00 -1.31 -4.65
C ALA A 174 -5.04 -2.16 -5.93
N LEU A 175 -4.83 -3.48 -5.81
CA LEU A 175 -4.84 -4.39 -6.95
C LEU A 175 -6.18 -4.36 -7.71
N ARG A 176 -7.29 -4.24 -6.97
CA ARG A 176 -8.64 -4.19 -7.53
C ARG A 176 -9.31 -2.87 -7.19
N ALA A 177 -9.47 -2.02 -8.18
CA ALA A 177 -10.19 -0.76 -8.11
C ALA A 177 -10.94 -0.53 -9.44
N PRO A 178 -12.14 -1.17 -9.62
CA PRO A 178 -12.84 -1.17 -10.91
C PRO A 178 -13.11 0.22 -11.47
N LEU A 179 -13.42 1.20 -10.62
CA LEU A 179 -13.66 2.59 -11.04
C LEU A 179 -12.37 3.23 -11.60
N ARG A 180 -11.23 3.03 -10.93
CA ARG A 180 -9.93 3.47 -11.43
C ARG A 180 -9.58 2.75 -12.73
N ASP A 181 -9.76 1.43 -12.78
CA ASP A 181 -9.43 0.61 -13.95
C ASP A 181 -10.24 1.05 -15.17
N LYS A 182 -11.54 1.36 -14.98
CA LYS A 182 -12.40 1.95 -15.99
C LYS A 182 -11.95 3.37 -16.40
N TYR A 183 -11.56 4.20 -15.43
CA TYR A 183 -11.09 5.57 -15.70
C TYR A 183 -9.79 5.58 -16.53
N ILE A 184 -8.86 4.69 -16.23
CA ILE A 184 -7.62 4.55 -17.00
C ILE A 184 -7.89 3.93 -18.38
N GLY A 185 -8.79 2.95 -18.46
CA GLY A 185 -9.14 2.23 -19.69
C GLY A 185 -8.09 1.22 -20.12
N TRP A 186 -7.34 0.64 -19.17
CA TRP A 186 -6.38 -0.43 -19.42
C TRP A 186 -7.01 -1.83 -19.36
N ASP A 187 -6.39 -2.78 -20.02
CA ASP A 187 -6.69 -4.21 -19.86
C ASP A 187 -5.94 -4.83 -18.67
N GLU A 188 -6.22 -6.08 -18.36
CA GLU A 188 -5.58 -6.81 -17.25
C GLU A 188 -4.08 -7.03 -17.48
N ALA A 189 -3.62 -7.15 -18.72
CA ALA A 189 -2.19 -7.33 -19.03
C ALA A 189 -1.43 -6.00 -18.80
N MET A 190 -1.97 -4.91 -19.31
CA MET A 190 -1.40 -3.57 -19.12
C MET A 190 -1.43 -3.16 -17.65
N LYS A 191 -2.55 -3.41 -16.94
CA LYS A 191 -2.66 -3.17 -15.50
C LYS A 191 -1.56 -3.90 -14.72
N ARG A 192 -1.29 -5.17 -15.00
CA ARG A 192 -0.22 -5.92 -14.33
C ARG A 192 1.15 -5.31 -14.54
N ARG A 193 1.40 -4.77 -15.72
CA ARG A 193 2.68 -4.11 -16.07
C ARG A 193 2.82 -2.73 -15.44
N ARG A 194 1.72 -1.97 -15.30
CA ARG A 194 1.75 -0.53 -15.01
C ARG A 194 1.18 -0.15 -13.63
N LEU A 195 0.57 -1.09 -12.88
CA LEU A 195 -0.04 -0.79 -11.59
C LEU A 195 0.94 -0.16 -10.58
N HIS A 196 2.23 -0.49 -10.66
CA HIS A 196 3.27 0.09 -9.82
C HIS A 196 3.46 1.60 -10.05
N LEU A 197 2.99 2.14 -11.18
CA LEU A 197 3.01 3.57 -11.47
C LEU A 197 1.83 4.33 -10.85
N VAL A 198 0.94 3.63 -10.15
CA VAL A 198 -0.18 4.22 -9.41
C VAL A 198 0.08 4.09 -7.92
N VAL A 199 -0.14 5.18 -7.18
CA VAL A 199 0.09 5.25 -5.74
C VAL A 199 -1.18 5.64 -4.99
N ASN A 200 -1.38 5.08 -3.78
CA ASN A 200 -2.57 5.29 -2.97
C ASN A 200 -2.24 6.10 -1.72
N ASN A 201 -2.95 7.21 -1.49
CA ASN A 201 -2.93 7.91 -0.21
C ASN A 201 -3.73 7.10 0.83
N VAL A 202 -3.02 6.31 1.64
CA VAL A 202 -3.62 5.37 2.60
C VAL A 202 -3.82 5.97 3.98
N ARG A 203 -3.15 7.06 4.28
CA ARG A 203 -3.25 7.80 5.54
C ARG A 203 -3.15 9.29 5.27
N PHE A 204 -4.05 10.04 5.87
CA PHE A 204 -3.97 11.49 5.96
C PHE A 204 -4.58 11.94 7.28
N LEU A 205 -3.77 12.53 8.14
CA LEU A 205 -4.13 12.98 9.47
C LEU A 205 -3.72 14.44 9.62
N ILE A 206 -4.69 15.33 9.76
CA ILE A 206 -4.46 16.65 10.36
C ILE A 206 -4.53 16.44 11.87
N LEU A 207 -3.56 16.94 12.62
CA LEU A 207 -3.52 16.75 14.07
C LEU A 207 -4.74 17.42 14.74
N PRO A 208 -5.35 16.80 15.77
CA PRO A 208 -6.65 17.23 16.29
C PRO A 208 -6.72 18.66 16.82
N TRP A 209 -5.59 19.21 17.23
CA TRP A 209 -5.48 20.60 17.75
C TRP A 209 -5.22 21.64 16.67
N VAL A 210 -4.98 21.23 15.44
CA VAL A 210 -4.74 22.14 14.30
C VAL A 210 -6.05 22.61 13.68
N ARG A 211 -6.28 23.91 13.57
CA ARG A 211 -7.51 24.54 13.06
C ARG A 211 -7.21 25.66 12.07
N VAL A 212 -6.60 25.33 10.94
CA VAL A 212 -6.20 26.28 9.90
C VAL A 212 -7.03 26.04 8.65
N ARG A 213 -7.62 27.09 8.06
CA ARG A 213 -8.42 27.01 6.83
C ARG A 213 -7.55 26.54 5.67
N HIS A 214 -8.14 25.74 4.79
CA HIS A 214 -7.51 25.22 3.57
C HIS A 214 -6.22 24.41 3.78
N LEU A 215 -5.77 24.22 5.03
CA LEU A 215 -4.50 23.52 5.33
C LEU A 215 -4.43 22.14 4.66
N ALA A 216 -5.48 21.33 4.79
CA ALA A 216 -5.50 19.98 4.26
C ALA A 216 -5.28 19.93 2.73
N SER A 217 -5.94 20.81 1.98
CA SER A 217 -5.79 20.87 0.51
C SER A 217 -4.42 21.43 0.11
N LYS A 218 -3.90 22.42 0.84
CA LYS A 218 -2.55 22.95 0.60
C LYS A 218 -1.45 21.92 0.90
N ILE A 219 -1.59 21.14 1.98
CA ILE A 219 -0.68 20.02 2.29
C ILE A 219 -0.71 18.96 1.17
N LEU A 220 -1.91 18.55 0.72
CA LEU A 220 -2.03 17.61 -0.39
C LEU A 220 -1.33 18.15 -1.63
N ALA A 221 -1.58 19.40 -2.02
CA ALA A 221 -0.95 20.03 -3.18
C ALA A 221 0.57 20.10 -3.05
N ALA A 222 1.08 20.47 -1.89
CA ALA A 222 2.53 20.51 -1.61
C ALA A 222 3.17 19.12 -1.71
N ASN A 223 2.51 18.10 -1.15
CA ASN A 223 3.02 16.73 -1.19
C ASN A 223 3.00 16.15 -2.61
N LEU A 224 1.92 16.38 -3.39
CA LEU A 224 1.79 15.88 -4.76
C LEU A 224 2.90 16.40 -5.69
N ARG A 225 3.37 17.65 -5.49
CA ARG A 225 4.44 18.24 -6.30
C ARG A 225 5.76 17.47 -6.20
N ARG A 226 6.04 16.85 -5.05
CA ARG A 226 7.29 16.13 -4.80
C ARG A 226 7.17 14.62 -4.87
N LEU A 227 5.96 14.08 -4.72
CA LEU A 227 5.68 12.65 -4.49
C LEU A 227 6.35 11.72 -5.52
N SER A 228 6.26 12.05 -6.82
CA SER A 228 6.84 11.20 -7.87
C SER A 228 8.38 11.19 -7.84
N ALA A 229 9.01 12.32 -7.50
CA ALA A 229 10.47 12.42 -7.38
C ALA A 229 10.96 11.64 -6.13
N ASP A 230 10.29 11.82 -5.00
CA ASP A 230 10.62 11.09 -3.77
C ASP A 230 10.43 9.58 -3.95
N TRP A 231 9.36 9.18 -4.65
CA TRP A 231 9.10 7.76 -4.94
C TRP A 231 10.18 7.17 -5.83
N GLN A 232 10.58 7.89 -6.88
CA GLN A 232 11.68 7.51 -7.76
C GLN A 232 13.01 7.38 -7.01
N ALA A 233 13.28 8.28 -6.07
CA ALA A 233 14.52 8.25 -5.28
C ALA A 233 14.60 6.97 -4.42
N VAL A 234 13.49 6.55 -3.81
CA VAL A 234 13.45 5.41 -2.88
C VAL A 234 13.20 4.09 -3.61
N TRP A 235 12.20 4.04 -4.52
CA TRP A 235 11.70 2.80 -5.12
C TRP A 235 12.18 2.56 -6.54
N LYS A 236 12.99 3.49 -7.11
CA LYS A 236 13.65 3.40 -8.42
C LYS A 236 12.71 3.40 -9.62
N HIS A 237 11.46 3.80 -9.43
CA HIS A 237 10.50 4.05 -10.50
C HIS A 237 9.60 5.25 -10.14
N PRO A 238 9.08 6.00 -11.13
CA PRO A 238 8.18 7.11 -10.88
C PRO A 238 6.78 6.61 -10.52
N VAL A 239 5.93 7.52 -10.03
CA VAL A 239 4.48 7.35 -10.01
C VAL A 239 3.83 8.43 -10.87
N VAL A 240 2.78 8.07 -11.61
CA VAL A 240 2.13 8.95 -12.58
C VAL A 240 0.68 9.30 -12.24
N LEU A 241 0.05 8.49 -11.40
CA LEU A 241 -1.33 8.69 -10.94
C LEU A 241 -1.41 8.42 -9.43
N ALA A 242 -2.06 9.32 -8.71
CA ALA A 242 -2.43 9.11 -7.31
C ALA A 242 -3.90 8.72 -7.19
N GLU A 243 -4.23 7.82 -6.24
CA GLU A 243 -5.58 7.47 -5.86
C GLU A 243 -5.79 7.58 -4.34
N THR A 244 -7.02 7.70 -3.89
CA THR A 244 -7.40 7.58 -2.48
C THR A 244 -8.82 7.08 -2.32
N PHE A 245 -9.08 6.38 -1.21
CA PHE A 245 -10.38 5.82 -0.85
C PHE A 245 -10.88 6.48 0.43
N VAL A 246 -11.83 7.38 0.30
CA VAL A 246 -12.41 8.14 1.41
C VAL A 246 -13.62 7.40 1.96
N ASP A 247 -13.62 7.11 3.25
CA ASP A 247 -14.75 6.52 3.96
C ASP A 247 -15.90 7.55 4.04
N THR A 248 -16.98 7.32 3.29
CA THR A 248 -18.10 8.27 3.16
C THR A 248 -18.96 8.37 4.42
N THR A 249 -18.85 7.40 5.32
CA THR A 249 -19.54 7.46 6.63
C THR A 249 -18.88 8.45 7.59
N ARG A 250 -17.62 8.83 7.34
CA ARG A 250 -16.81 9.68 8.20
C ARG A 250 -16.43 11.01 7.56
N PHE A 251 -16.16 11.00 6.25
CA PHE A 251 -15.54 12.12 5.56
C PHE A 251 -16.23 12.42 4.22
N ARG A 252 -16.35 13.70 3.90
CA ARG A 252 -16.95 14.18 2.63
C ARG A 252 -15.94 14.29 1.48
N GLY A 253 -14.64 14.10 1.74
CA GLY A 253 -13.57 14.22 0.75
C GLY A 253 -13.33 15.65 0.25
N THR A 254 -13.76 16.68 1.00
CA THR A 254 -13.67 18.09 0.61
C THR A 254 -12.25 18.55 0.34
N CYS A 255 -11.26 18.10 1.14
CA CYS A 255 -9.86 18.46 0.95
C CYS A 255 -9.29 17.93 -0.38
N TYR A 256 -9.71 16.75 -0.82
CA TYR A 256 -9.30 16.19 -2.12
C TYR A 256 -9.91 16.99 -3.26
N ARG A 257 -11.21 17.32 -3.21
CA ARG A 257 -11.86 18.20 -4.20
C ARG A 257 -11.18 19.55 -4.27
N ALA A 258 -10.91 20.16 -3.12
CA ALA A 258 -10.23 21.45 -3.04
C ALA A 258 -8.76 21.39 -3.52
N ALA A 259 -8.15 20.22 -3.54
CA ALA A 259 -6.82 19.96 -4.11
C ALA A 259 -6.89 19.45 -5.57
N ASN A 260 -8.01 19.68 -6.27
CA ASN A 260 -8.25 19.34 -7.69
C ASN A 260 -8.20 17.84 -8.01
N TRP A 261 -8.57 16.98 -7.07
CA TRP A 261 -8.72 15.56 -7.34
C TRP A 261 -10.05 15.27 -8.05
N SER A 262 -10.02 14.37 -9.01
CA SER A 262 -11.21 13.91 -9.72
C SER A 262 -11.93 12.82 -8.92
N TYR A 263 -13.22 13.01 -8.67
CA TYR A 263 -14.09 11.99 -8.09
C TYR A 263 -14.50 10.99 -9.15
N LEU A 264 -14.30 9.70 -8.91
CA LEU A 264 -14.62 8.63 -9.85
C LEU A 264 -15.90 7.84 -9.50
N GLY A 265 -16.45 8.02 -8.30
CA GLY A 265 -17.61 7.29 -7.82
C GLY A 265 -17.36 6.57 -6.50
N GLU A 266 -18.32 5.74 -6.11
CA GLU A 266 -18.30 4.98 -4.86
C GLU A 266 -18.00 3.50 -5.10
N THR A 267 -17.21 2.90 -4.19
CA THR A 267 -16.94 1.46 -4.22
C THR A 267 -18.15 0.66 -3.77
N ALA A 268 -18.24 -0.59 -4.21
CA ALA A 268 -19.34 -1.49 -3.85
C ALA A 268 -19.29 -2.02 -2.40
N GLY A 269 -18.50 -1.41 -1.51
CA GLY A 269 -18.39 -1.85 -0.11
C GLY A 269 -17.90 -3.29 0.07
N ARG A 270 -17.11 -3.80 -0.87
CA ARG A 270 -16.53 -5.14 -0.75
C ARG A 270 -15.22 -5.07 0.02
N SER A 271 -15.11 -5.84 1.11
CA SER A 271 -13.87 -6.01 1.85
C SER A 271 -13.29 -7.40 1.63
N LYS A 272 -11.95 -7.49 1.54
CA LYS A 272 -11.26 -8.78 1.47
C LYS A 272 -10.95 -9.26 2.88
N ARG A 273 -11.47 -10.44 3.27
CA ARG A 273 -11.10 -11.13 4.51
C ARG A 273 -10.51 -12.49 4.14
N GLY A 274 -9.21 -12.64 4.31
CA GLY A 274 -8.50 -13.80 3.78
C GLY A 274 -8.63 -13.89 2.25
N ASN A 275 -9.10 -15.00 1.73
CA ASN A 275 -9.36 -15.22 0.30
C ASN A 275 -10.78 -14.85 -0.16
N GLN A 276 -11.68 -14.52 0.75
CA GLN A 276 -13.09 -14.22 0.43
C GLN A 276 -13.32 -12.71 0.32
N TYR A 277 -14.17 -12.31 -0.62
CA TYR A 277 -14.74 -10.97 -0.69
C TYR A 277 -16.08 -10.99 0.02
N LEU A 278 -16.13 -10.28 1.16
CA LEU A 278 -17.37 -10.11 1.91
C LEU A 278 -18.09 -8.84 1.42
N HIS A 279 -19.39 -8.96 1.19
CA HIS A 279 -20.31 -7.84 1.04
C HIS A 279 -20.57 -7.22 2.42
N GLY A 280 -20.83 -5.90 2.50
CA GLY A 280 -21.08 -5.22 3.78
C GLY A 280 -19.86 -4.49 4.35
N GLY A 281 -18.78 -4.33 3.57
CA GLY A 281 -17.70 -3.41 3.91
C GLY A 281 -18.12 -1.95 3.69
N THR A 282 -17.36 -1.01 4.27
CA THR A 282 -17.62 0.42 4.15
C THR A 282 -17.55 0.88 2.68
N ILE A 283 -18.58 1.59 2.23
CA ILE A 283 -18.58 2.30 0.95
C ILE A 283 -17.56 3.44 1.02
N LYS A 284 -16.73 3.56 -0.02
CA LYS A 284 -15.69 4.59 -0.08
C LYS A 284 -15.79 5.36 -1.39
N ALA A 285 -15.69 6.66 -1.30
CA ALA A 285 -15.52 7.53 -2.46
C ALA A 285 -14.09 7.38 -2.99
N LEU A 286 -13.94 7.09 -4.27
CA LEU A 286 -12.65 7.01 -4.94
C LEU A 286 -12.34 8.33 -5.63
N TYR A 287 -11.17 8.86 -5.32
CA TYR A 287 -10.61 10.04 -5.97
C TYR A 287 -9.29 9.70 -6.64
N THR A 288 -8.96 10.40 -7.73
CA THR A 288 -7.67 10.30 -8.42
C THR A 288 -7.09 11.67 -8.74
N TYR A 289 -5.76 11.73 -8.82
CA TYR A 289 -5.02 12.92 -9.21
C TYR A 289 -3.89 12.57 -10.19
N PRO A 290 -3.81 13.18 -11.38
CA PRO A 290 -2.72 12.95 -12.32
C PRO A 290 -1.44 13.65 -11.84
N LEU A 291 -0.40 12.88 -11.53
CA LEU A 291 0.94 13.39 -11.17
C LEU A 291 1.78 13.78 -12.39
N ARG A 292 1.37 13.31 -13.57
CA ARG A 292 1.98 13.63 -14.86
C ARG A 292 0.90 14.02 -15.88
N ARG A 293 1.23 14.92 -16.79
CA ARG A 293 0.38 15.19 -17.97
C ARG A 293 0.06 13.87 -18.68
N HIS A 294 -1.19 13.69 -19.09
CA HIS A 294 -1.65 12.49 -19.79
C HIS A 294 -1.42 11.17 -19.02
N ALA A 295 -1.54 11.18 -17.68
CA ALA A 295 -1.32 10.02 -16.84
C ALA A 295 -2.08 8.77 -17.30
N THR A 296 -3.36 8.90 -17.69
CA THR A 296 -4.16 7.77 -18.19
C THR A 296 -3.61 7.20 -19.50
N ARG A 297 -3.12 8.06 -20.41
CA ARG A 297 -2.48 7.63 -21.64
C ARG A 297 -1.18 6.87 -21.34
N LEU A 298 -0.32 7.41 -20.47
CA LEU A 298 0.90 6.74 -20.04
C LEU A 298 0.66 5.37 -19.40
N LEU A 299 -0.50 5.18 -18.75
CA LEU A 299 -0.84 3.93 -18.08
C LEU A 299 -1.43 2.87 -19.01
N ARG A 300 -2.02 3.22 -20.16
CA ARG A 300 -2.66 2.29 -21.08
C ARG A 300 -1.92 2.05 -22.39
N GLU A 301 -1.04 2.95 -22.81
CA GLU A 301 -0.30 2.80 -24.07
C GLU A 301 1.05 2.11 -23.82
N MET A 302 1.42 1.21 -24.74
CA MET A 302 2.78 0.68 -24.82
C MET A 302 3.68 1.77 -25.39
N THR A 303 4.70 2.16 -24.65
CA THR A 303 5.86 2.90 -25.19
C THR A 303 6.89 1.89 -25.63
#